data_b552fa189842c0bdda8dd69de93efbfc
#
_entry.id   b552fa189842c0bdda8dd69de93efbfc
#
_cell.length_a   1.000
_cell.length_b   1.000
_cell.length_c   1.000
_cell.angle_alpha   90.00
_cell.angle_beta   90.00
_cell.angle_gamma   90.00
#
_symmetry.space_group_name_H-M   'P 1'
#
loop_
_entity.id
_entity.type
_entity.pdbx_description
1 polymer ?
#
loop_
_entity_poly.entity_id
_entity_poly.type
_entity_poly.pdbx_seq_one_letter_code
_entity_poly.pdbx_strand_id
1 'polypeptide(L)'
;MKRNIFLVSILVLAFVSCQVDKKDYTSFVKDAAGYHVISDGEVNLDNQFPVWADQMGNVPPDVDPCDPDGYNQVEGKSTFMQMFSPLMNMITYATVHQIVGTYQSEYKGLPIILSGNMYVPRSKKCRGLIMACHYTYAALSESPSQGPTLSALLATKGYAVVDADLVGFGVTYQMVHPYLDKLATGQAIADFGRLARPFLEANGYTFETDDIFLFGYSQGGHGAVATQEFIESHPDYYADLPLTKVFCGGGPYDPKVTYDVAKATDVIGFPAVVPMFLQGTIYANDLNDPTLAMPITEEDFLSDEMLKDDRYKTWLNSKAYTMDQVNLLMKNIGCGKFSTILRPEAMEESYPQNTILFAKLKENATTDFCPVTPMYIFHSKGDDVVTFENAEILQRSFRELGADESKIEYDFDDYGSHRSGLLKFHMKVLKMLN
;
A
#
# COMPACT_ATOMS: atom_id res chain seq x y z
N MET A 1 37.06 -70.59 8.80
CA MET A 1 37.26 -69.25 8.27
C MET A 1 36.13 -68.96 7.31
N LYS A 2 35.10 -68.19 7.74
CA LYS A 2 33.99 -67.74 6.90
C LYS A 2 34.12 -66.21 6.70
N ARG A 3 34.34 -65.79 5.49
CA ARG A 3 34.37 -64.37 5.06
C ARG A 3 32.95 -63.91 4.88
N ASN A 4 32.50 -62.95 5.69
CA ASN A 4 31.26 -62.22 5.48
C ASN A 4 31.52 -61.11 4.43
N ILE A 5 30.79 -61.18 3.34
CA ILE A 5 30.73 -60.11 2.34
C ILE A 5 29.56 -59.20 2.76
N PHE A 6 29.87 -57.97 3.14
CA PHE A 6 28.86 -56.92 3.32
C PHE A 6 28.53 -56.31 1.94
N LEU A 7 27.32 -56.55 1.47
CA LEU A 7 26.75 -55.78 0.35
C LEU A 7 26.32 -54.42 0.83
N VAL A 8 27.02 -53.38 0.39
CA VAL A 8 26.57 -52.01 0.55
C VAL A 8 25.66 -51.65 -0.61
N SER A 9 24.35 -51.58 -0.38
CA SER A 9 23.39 -51.10 -1.37
C SER A 9 23.50 -49.59 -1.46
N ILE A 10 24.09 -49.08 -2.51
CA ILE A 10 24.08 -47.65 -2.86
C ILE A 10 22.73 -47.33 -3.43
N LEU A 11 21.89 -46.63 -2.64
CA LEU A 11 20.64 -46.05 -3.09
C LEU A 11 20.99 -44.80 -3.90
N VAL A 12 20.95 -44.89 -5.23
CA VAL A 12 21.06 -43.74 -6.11
C VAL A 12 19.71 -43.04 -6.09
N LEU A 13 19.59 -41.99 -5.27
CA LEU A 13 18.50 -41.03 -5.35
C LEU A 13 18.68 -40.24 -6.66
N ALA A 14 17.92 -40.60 -7.67
CA ALA A 14 17.77 -39.78 -8.87
C ALA A 14 17.04 -38.51 -8.48
N PHE A 15 17.78 -37.43 -8.29
CA PHE A 15 17.22 -36.10 -8.33
C PHE A 15 16.71 -35.85 -9.75
N VAL A 16 15.40 -36.00 -9.95
CA VAL A 16 14.74 -35.43 -11.11
C VAL A 16 14.78 -33.92 -10.86
N SER A 17 15.83 -33.26 -11.33
CA SER A 17 15.81 -31.83 -11.48
C SER A 17 14.75 -31.53 -12.53
N CYS A 18 13.61 -30.98 -12.12
CA CYS A 18 12.77 -30.24 -13.03
C CYS A 18 13.65 -29.13 -13.63
N GLN A 19 14.22 -29.36 -14.78
CA GLN A 19 14.71 -28.28 -15.62
C GLN A 19 13.46 -27.48 -16.04
N VAL A 20 13.11 -26.49 -15.25
CA VAL A 20 12.23 -25.44 -15.73
C VAL A 20 12.97 -24.77 -16.88
N ASP A 21 12.45 -24.92 -18.10
CA ASP A 21 12.96 -24.20 -19.26
C ASP A 21 13.13 -22.73 -18.86
N LYS A 22 14.39 -22.27 -18.81
CA LYS A 22 14.69 -20.85 -18.66
C LYS A 22 14.30 -20.18 -19.98
N LYS A 23 13.01 -19.88 -20.16
CA LYS A 23 12.60 -18.94 -21.19
C LYS A 23 13.16 -17.59 -20.80
N ASP A 24 13.94 -17.02 -21.70
CA ASP A 24 14.42 -15.66 -21.57
C ASP A 24 13.22 -14.72 -21.75
N TYR A 25 12.71 -14.16 -20.64
CA TYR A 25 11.54 -13.27 -20.65
C TYR A 25 11.88 -11.85 -21.11
N THR A 26 13.15 -11.47 -21.05
CA THR A 26 13.61 -10.09 -21.34
C THR A 26 13.37 -9.69 -22.80
N SER A 27 13.20 -10.64 -23.71
CA SER A 27 13.01 -10.36 -25.14
C SER A 27 11.55 -10.16 -25.58
N PHE A 28 10.57 -10.28 -24.65
CA PHE A 28 9.14 -10.29 -25.02
C PHE A 28 8.33 -9.09 -24.53
N VAL A 29 8.84 -8.36 -23.55
CA VAL A 29 8.12 -7.19 -23.00
C VAL A 29 8.33 -6.01 -23.92
N LYS A 30 7.23 -5.35 -24.33
CA LYS A 30 7.23 -4.18 -25.20
C LYS A 30 6.09 -3.26 -24.83
N ASP A 31 6.20 -2.00 -25.23
CA ASP A 31 5.13 -1.03 -25.08
C ASP A 31 3.87 -1.49 -25.79
N ALA A 32 2.75 -1.45 -25.09
CA ALA A 32 1.44 -1.79 -25.63
C ALA A 32 0.33 -1.21 -24.74
N ALA A 33 -0.86 -1.03 -25.33
CA ALA A 33 -2.08 -0.61 -24.65
C ALA A 33 -1.93 0.64 -23.75
N GLY A 34 -0.99 1.53 -24.07
CA GLY A 34 -0.76 2.75 -23.27
C GLY A 34 0.17 2.57 -22.07
N TYR A 35 0.79 1.40 -21.92
CA TYR A 35 1.85 1.18 -20.93
C TYR A 35 3.23 1.21 -21.59
N HIS A 36 4.10 2.09 -21.10
CA HIS A 36 5.46 2.29 -21.60
C HIS A 36 6.45 1.69 -20.63
N VAL A 37 7.11 0.61 -21.04
CA VAL A 37 8.05 -0.15 -20.20
C VAL A 37 9.35 0.64 -19.98
N ILE A 38 9.73 0.78 -18.71
CA ILE A 38 11.02 1.36 -18.29
C ILE A 38 12.04 0.24 -18.06
N SER A 39 11.63 -0.82 -17.36
CA SER A 39 12.47 -1.98 -17.08
C SER A 39 11.62 -3.22 -16.86
N ASP A 40 12.23 -4.38 -17.06
CA ASP A 40 11.65 -5.67 -16.74
C ASP A 40 12.74 -6.64 -16.24
N GLY A 41 12.33 -7.64 -15.48
CA GLY A 41 13.24 -8.65 -14.95
C GLY A 41 12.58 -9.66 -14.02
N GLU A 42 13.35 -10.65 -13.63
CA GLU A 42 12.91 -11.67 -12.67
C GLU A 42 13.23 -11.20 -11.23
N VAL A 43 12.25 -11.39 -10.33
CA VAL A 43 12.39 -11.16 -8.90
C VAL A 43 12.28 -12.48 -8.17
N ASN A 44 13.35 -12.85 -7.46
CA ASN A 44 13.33 -13.96 -6.50
C ASN A 44 12.87 -13.42 -5.15
N LEU A 45 11.69 -13.83 -4.72
CA LEU A 45 11.05 -13.30 -3.51
C LEU A 45 11.78 -13.70 -2.23
N ASP A 46 12.50 -14.83 -2.21
CA ASP A 46 13.31 -15.22 -1.04
C ASP A 46 14.36 -14.14 -0.69
N ASN A 47 14.89 -13.46 -1.71
CA ASN A 47 15.86 -12.38 -1.54
C ASN A 47 15.22 -11.06 -1.09
N GLN A 48 13.89 -10.93 -1.17
CA GLN A 48 13.18 -9.70 -0.82
C GLN A 48 12.74 -9.67 0.64
N PHE A 49 12.55 -10.81 1.30
CA PHE A 49 12.12 -10.84 2.70
C PHE A 49 13.06 -10.08 3.66
N PRO A 50 14.39 -10.19 3.55
CA PRO A 50 15.29 -9.36 4.37
C PRO A 50 15.11 -7.86 4.10
N VAL A 51 14.89 -7.46 2.84
CA VAL A 51 14.67 -6.06 2.45
C VAL A 51 13.38 -5.53 3.06
N TRP A 52 12.28 -6.28 2.92
CA TRP A 52 11.00 -5.89 3.50
C TRP A 52 11.02 -5.88 5.04
N ALA A 53 11.76 -6.82 5.66
CA ALA A 53 11.95 -6.82 7.11
C ALA A 53 12.72 -5.58 7.59
N ASP A 54 13.70 -5.11 6.81
CA ASP A 54 14.42 -3.88 7.10
C ASP A 54 13.53 -2.64 6.95
N GLN A 55 12.73 -2.57 5.90
CA GLN A 55 11.78 -1.47 5.68
C GLN A 55 10.72 -1.37 6.77
N MET A 56 10.33 -2.50 7.38
CA MET A 56 9.34 -2.57 8.46
C MET A 56 9.95 -2.62 9.86
N GLY A 57 11.28 -2.58 9.98
CA GLY A 57 11.98 -2.69 11.26
C GLY A 57 11.71 -1.49 12.16
N ASN A 58 11.60 -1.76 13.48
CA ASN A 58 11.59 -0.68 14.46
C ASN A 58 13.00 -0.09 14.56
N VAL A 59 13.13 1.21 14.34
CA VAL A 59 14.37 1.94 14.56
C VAL A 59 14.40 2.35 16.03
N PRO A 60 15.45 1.99 16.81
CA PRO A 60 15.60 2.49 18.17
C PRO A 60 15.64 4.02 18.20
N PRO A 61 15.08 4.64 19.24
CA PRO A 61 14.98 6.10 19.33
C PRO A 61 16.32 6.82 19.44
N ASP A 62 17.40 6.09 19.76
CA ASP A 62 18.77 6.60 19.89
C ASP A 62 19.61 6.43 18.62
N VAL A 63 19.07 5.81 17.57
CA VAL A 63 19.75 5.66 16.27
C VAL A 63 19.45 6.86 15.39
N ASP A 64 20.49 7.51 14.88
CA ASP A 64 20.35 8.55 13.85
C ASP A 64 19.84 7.89 12.55
N PRO A 65 18.63 8.21 12.08
CA PRO A 65 18.10 7.62 10.86
C PRO A 65 18.83 8.06 9.60
N CYS A 66 19.67 9.10 9.71
CA CYS A 66 20.55 9.58 8.64
C CYS A 66 21.91 8.88 8.62
N ASP A 67 22.21 8.05 9.63
CA ASP A 67 23.41 7.20 9.69
C ASP A 67 23.10 5.80 9.18
N PRO A 68 23.44 5.45 7.92
CA PRO A 68 23.13 4.16 7.35
C PRO A 68 23.85 2.99 8.06
N ASP A 69 24.98 3.23 8.69
CA ASP A 69 25.72 2.20 9.44
C ASP A 69 25.07 1.94 10.81
N GLY A 70 24.59 2.97 11.51
CA GLY A 70 23.83 2.86 12.74
C GLY A 70 22.49 2.18 12.54
N TYR A 71 21.79 2.50 11.45
CA TYR A 71 20.50 1.92 11.10
C TYR A 71 20.56 0.41 10.84
N ASN A 72 21.64 -0.10 10.28
CA ASN A 72 21.83 -1.51 9.94
C ASN A 72 22.19 -2.43 11.13
N GLN A 73 22.52 -1.89 12.29
CA GLN A 73 22.97 -2.67 13.47
C GLN A 73 21.87 -3.04 14.45
N VAL A 74 20.60 -2.78 14.13
CA VAL A 74 19.50 -2.87 15.08
C VAL A 74 19.00 -4.30 15.28
N GLU A 75 18.82 -4.72 16.54
CA GLU A 75 18.26 -6.03 16.95
C GLU A 75 16.83 -6.30 16.43
N GLY A 76 16.10 -5.29 15.96
CA GLY A 76 14.75 -5.42 15.40
C GLY A 76 14.65 -6.32 14.16
N LYS A 77 15.73 -6.44 13.38
CA LYS A 77 15.81 -7.31 12.18
C LYS A 77 15.38 -8.75 12.42
N SER A 78 15.85 -9.34 13.52
CA SER A 78 15.56 -10.75 13.84
C SER A 78 14.08 -10.97 14.15
N THR A 79 13.43 -10.02 14.80
CA THR A 79 12.02 -10.10 15.18
C THR A 79 11.12 -10.02 13.93
N PHE A 80 11.39 -9.09 13.00
CA PHE A 80 10.64 -8.98 11.76
C PHE A 80 10.84 -10.18 10.83
N MET A 81 12.07 -10.70 10.71
CA MET A 81 12.32 -11.94 9.98
C MET A 81 11.53 -13.11 10.57
N GLN A 82 11.39 -13.20 11.90
CA GLN A 82 10.55 -14.21 12.55
C GLN A 82 9.06 -14.01 12.24
N MET A 83 8.58 -12.78 12.19
CA MET A 83 7.19 -12.47 11.79
C MET A 83 6.90 -12.87 10.35
N PHE A 84 7.86 -12.71 9.43
CA PHE A 84 7.73 -13.15 8.04
C PHE A 84 7.83 -14.68 7.85
N SER A 85 8.37 -15.40 8.80
CA SER A 85 8.62 -16.85 8.68
C SER A 85 7.37 -17.66 8.22
N PRO A 86 6.16 -17.44 8.76
CA PRO A 86 4.97 -18.13 8.27
C PRO A 86 4.64 -17.81 6.81
N LEU A 87 4.87 -16.58 6.39
CA LEU A 87 4.63 -16.11 5.03
C LEU A 87 5.66 -16.70 4.07
N MET A 88 6.95 -16.69 4.46
CA MET A 88 8.03 -17.33 3.70
C MET A 88 7.74 -18.81 3.44
N ASN A 89 7.25 -19.55 4.44
CA ASN A 89 6.90 -20.96 4.29
C ASN A 89 5.75 -21.23 3.30
N MET A 90 4.93 -20.20 3.01
CA MET A 90 3.83 -20.32 2.03
C MET A 90 4.29 -20.15 0.58
N ILE A 91 5.46 -19.55 0.34
CA ILE A 91 5.91 -19.09 -0.98
C ILE A 91 7.38 -19.44 -1.30
N THR A 92 8.00 -20.36 -0.56
CA THR A 92 9.40 -20.75 -0.74
C THR A 92 9.73 -21.03 -2.21
N TYR A 93 10.84 -20.47 -2.72
CA TYR A 93 11.34 -20.55 -4.09
C TYR A 93 10.49 -19.87 -5.16
N ALA A 94 9.64 -18.95 -4.78
CA ALA A 94 8.83 -18.22 -5.74
C ALA A 94 9.66 -17.17 -6.49
N THR A 95 9.60 -17.21 -7.81
CA THR A 95 10.13 -16.17 -8.70
C THR A 95 9.01 -15.65 -9.56
N VAL A 96 8.88 -14.34 -9.65
CA VAL A 96 7.91 -13.65 -10.50
C VAL A 96 8.64 -12.76 -11.49
N HIS A 97 7.99 -12.42 -12.61
CA HIS A 97 8.48 -11.42 -13.53
C HIS A 97 7.91 -10.05 -13.12
N GLN A 98 8.76 -9.06 -12.97
CA GLN A 98 8.42 -7.67 -12.68
C GLN A 98 8.56 -6.83 -13.95
N ILE A 99 7.59 -5.97 -14.22
CA ILE A 99 7.57 -5.07 -15.36
C ILE A 99 7.25 -3.67 -14.84
N VAL A 100 8.23 -2.78 -14.87
CA VAL A 100 8.08 -1.37 -14.43
C VAL A 100 7.81 -0.49 -15.63
N GLY A 101 6.88 0.43 -15.53
CA GLY A 101 6.58 1.35 -16.62
C GLY A 101 5.72 2.53 -16.21
N THR A 102 5.33 3.30 -17.22
CA THR A 102 4.47 4.48 -17.06
C THR A 102 3.17 4.31 -17.82
N TYR A 103 2.14 4.99 -17.35
CA TYR A 103 0.81 5.01 -17.95
C TYR A 103 0.17 6.38 -17.80
N GLN A 104 -0.80 6.65 -18.65
CA GLN A 104 -1.60 7.88 -18.57
C GLN A 104 -2.74 7.71 -17.58
N SER A 105 -2.95 8.72 -16.76
CA SER A 105 -4.05 8.86 -15.81
C SER A 105 -4.56 10.30 -15.82
N GLU A 106 -5.46 10.61 -14.91
CA GLU A 106 -5.97 11.96 -14.68
C GLU A 106 -5.81 12.32 -13.19
N TYR A 107 -5.49 13.59 -12.93
CA TYR A 107 -5.45 14.13 -11.58
C TYR A 107 -6.07 15.52 -11.57
N LYS A 108 -7.12 15.71 -10.75
CA LYS A 108 -7.86 16.98 -10.67
C LYS A 108 -8.37 17.50 -12.02
N GLY A 109 -8.84 16.58 -12.89
CA GLY A 109 -9.34 16.93 -14.21
C GLY A 109 -8.25 17.20 -15.27
N LEU A 110 -6.97 16.97 -14.95
CA LEU A 110 -5.85 17.20 -15.88
C LEU A 110 -5.11 15.88 -16.15
N PRO A 111 -4.71 15.65 -17.41
CA PRO A 111 -3.90 14.49 -17.76
C PRO A 111 -2.58 14.47 -17.01
N ILE A 112 -2.20 13.31 -16.48
CA ILE A 112 -0.93 13.08 -15.78
C ILE A 112 -0.32 11.74 -16.24
N ILE A 113 1.00 11.67 -16.24
CA ILE A 113 1.71 10.40 -16.41
C ILE A 113 2.08 9.89 -15.02
N LEU A 114 1.66 8.68 -14.73
CA LEU A 114 2.01 7.95 -13.51
C LEU A 114 2.91 6.77 -13.85
N SER A 115 3.55 6.19 -12.83
CA SER A 115 4.31 4.96 -12.93
C SER A 115 3.78 3.91 -11.98
N GLY A 116 4.26 2.70 -12.16
CA GLY A 116 3.96 1.57 -11.32
C GLY A 116 4.62 0.32 -11.86
N ASN A 117 4.33 -0.81 -11.24
CA ASN A 117 4.85 -2.06 -11.70
C ASN A 117 3.77 -3.15 -11.80
N MET A 118 4.04 -4.15 -12.63
CA MET A 118 3.27 -5.38 -12.74
C MET A 118 4.12 -6.55 -12.30
N TYR A 119 3.56 -7.42 -11.47
CA TYR A 119 4.14 -8.72 -11.15
C TYR A 119 3.33 -9.80 -11.85
N VAL A 120 3.99 -10.68 -12.59
CA VAL A 120 3.31 -11.71 -13.37
C VAL A 120 3.97 -13.07 -13.22
N PRO A 121 3.21 -14.16 -13.34
CA PRO A 121 3.76 -15.52 -13.31
C PRO A 121 4.73 -15.74 -14.48
N ARG A 122 5.83 -16.46 -14.23
CA ARG A 122 6.80 -16.86 -15.28
C ARG A 122 6.19 -17.72 -16.38
N SER A 123 5.11 -18.42 -16.07
CA SER A 123 4.42 -19.31 -17.04
C SER A 123 3.70 -18.56 -18.15
N LYS A 124 3.58 -17.23 -18.08
CA LYS A 124 2.71 -16.41 -18.94
C LYS A 124 1.23 -16.80 -18.92
N LYS A 125 0.81 -17.56 -17.90
CA LYS A 125 -0.59 -17.91 -17.65
C LYS A 125 -1.02 -17.27 -16.35
N CYS A 126 -1.96 -16.35 -16.43
CA CYS A 126 -2.51 -15.65 -15.27
C CYS A 126 -3.87 -16.23 -14.94
N ARG A 127 -4.16 -16.46 -13.67
CA ARG A 127 -5.49 -16.89 -13.20
C ARG A 127 -6.50 -15.76 -13.35
N GLY A 128 -6.09 -14.54 -13.07
CA GLY A 128 -6.88 -13.31 -13.12
C GLY A 128 -5.99 -12.11 -12.83
N LEU A 129 -6.58 -10.95 -12.51
CA LEU A 129 -5.91 -9.71 -12.22
C LEU A 129 -6.14 -9.30 -10.75
N ILE A 130 -5.10 -8.79 -10.08
CA ILE A 130 -5.21 -8.14 -8.77
C ILE A 130 -4.69 -6.71 -8.92
N MET A 131 -5.50 -5.73 -8.57
CA MET A 131 -5.10 -4.34 -8.42
C MET A 131 -4.72 -4.12 -6.95
N ALA A 132 -3.42 -3.97 -6.69
CA ALA A 132 -2.88 -3.75 -5.36
C ALA A 132 -2.83 -2.25 -5.04
N CYS A 133 -3.17 -1.94 -3.80
CA CYS A 133 -3.11 -0.61 -3.22
C CYS A 133 -2.08 -0.67 -2.09
N HIS A 134 -0.95 0.01 -2.27
CA HIS A 134 0.15 -0.05 -1.32
C HIS A 134 -0.16 0.65 0.02
N TYR A 135 0.52 0.26 1.10
CA TYR A 135 0.48 0.95 2.39
C TYR A 135 1.27 2.27 2.33
N THR A 136 1.29 3.04 3.43
CA THR A 136 1.89 4.38 3.46
C THR A 136 3.40 4.33 3.22
N TYR A 137 3.85 5.11 2.24
CA TYR A 137 5.25 5.37 1.92
C TYR A 137 5.60 6.84 2.18
N ALA A 138 6.87 7.13 2.45
CA ALA A 138 7.40 8.48 2.52
C ALA A 138 8.64 8.66 1.63
N ALA A 139 9.48 7.61 1.49
CA ALA A 139 10.63 7.65 0.60
C ALA A 139 10.28 7.22 -0.83
N LEU A 140 11.00 7.78 -1.80
CA LEU A 140 10.91 7.34 -3.20
C LEU A 140 11.32 5.86 -3.34
N SER A 141 12.31 5.40 -2.56
CA SER A 141 12.77 4.01 -2.58
C SER A 141 11.75 2.98 -2.11
N GLU A 142 10.66 3.41 -1.44
CA GLU A 142 9.57 2.53 -1.01
C GLU A 142 8.51 2.34 -2.11
N SER A 143 8.51 3.19 -3.16
CA SER A 143 7.48 3.16 -4.19
C SER A 143 7.60 1.94 -5.11
N PRO A 144 6.47 1.41 -5.62
CA PRO A 144 6.43 0.20 -6.44
C PRO A 144 7.38 0.19 -7.63
N SER A 145 7.54 1.32 -8.33
CA SER A 145 8.45 1.40 -9.49
C SER A 145 9.93 1.36 -9.14
N GLN A 146 10.30 1.49 -7.86
CA GLN A 146 11.70 1.49 -7.41
C GLN A 146 12.18 0.11 -6.96
N GLY A 147 11.26 -0.79 -6.65
CA GLY A 147 11.62 -2.15 -6.23
C GLY A 147 10.41 -3.03 -5.93
N PRO A 148 10.64 -4.32 -5.67
CA PRO A 148 9.57 -5.24 -5.33
C PRO A 148 8.90 -4.88 -4.00
N THR A 149 7.56 -4.81 -4.01
CA THR A 149 6.72 -4.62 -2.84
C THR A 149 6.14 -5.95 -2.34
N LEU A 150 5.49 -5.94 -1.18
CA LEU A 150 4.76 -7.11 -0.66
C LEU A 150 3.65 -7.60 -1.61
N SER A 151 3.16 -6.74 -2.49
CA SER A 151 2.15 -7.11 -3.50
C SER A 151 2.65 -8.21 -4.45
N ALA A 152 3.97 -8.33 -4.65
CA ALA A 152 4.58 -9.40 -5.44
C ALA A 152 4.22 -10.81 -4.93
N LEU A 153 3.90 -10.96 -3.64
CA LEU A 153 3.48 -12.22 -3.04
C LEU A 153 2.19 -12.76 -3.66
N LEU A 154 1.29 -11.88 -4.09
CA LEU A 154 0.02 -12.25 -4.69
C LEU A 154 0.23 -12.92 -6.06
N ALA A 155 1.26 -12.50 -6.80
CA ALA A 155 1.61 -13.10 -8.10
C ALA A 155 2.07 -14.56 -7.97
N THR A 156 2.54 -14.99 -6.79
CA THR A 156 2.89 -16.40 -6.52
C THR A 156 1.68 -17.34 -6.57
N LYS A 157 0.47 -16.80 -6.50
CA LYS A 157 -0.78 -17.54 -6.64
C LYS A 157 -1.26 -17.65 -8.11
N GLY A 158 -0.43 -17.17 -9.03
CA GLY A 158 -0.75 -17.23 -10.46
C GLY A 158 -1.52 -16.03 -10.99
N TYR A 159 -1.71 -14.98 -10.23
CA TYR A 159 -2.37 -13.75 -10.69
C TYR A 159 -1.38 -12.77 -11.31
N ALA A 160 -1.85 -12.00 -12.29
CA ALA A 160 -1.20 -10.75 -12.63
C ALA A 160 -1.52 -9.73 -11.54
N VAL A 161 -0.53 -8.98 -11.07
CA VAL A 161 -0.71 -7.97 -10.02
C VAL A 161 -0.21 -6.64 -10.55
N VAL A 162 -1.00 -5.58 -10.44
CA VAL A 162 -0.59 -4.20 -10.71
C VAL A 162 -0.48 -3.44 -9.40
N ASP A 163 0.56 -2.62 -9.27
CA ASP A 163 0.87 -1.83 -8.08
C ASP A 163 1.31 -0.44 -8.52
N ALA A 164 0.43 0.55 -8.33
CA ALA A 164 0.63 1.92 -8.78
C ALA A 164 1.46 2.73 -7.79
N ASP A 165 2.33 3.61 -8.28
CA ASP A 165 3.11 4.51 -7.41
C ASP A 165 2.26 5.60 -6.75
N LEU A 166 1.09 5.92 -7.27
CA LEU A 166 0.24 7.05 -6.93
C LEU A 166 0.92 8.43 -7.20
N VAL A 167 0.11 9.48 -7.20
CA VAL A 167 0.60 10.86 -7.36
C VAL A 167 1.56 11.23 -6.23
N GLY A 168 2.67 11.86 -6.56
CA GLY A 168 3.71 12.26 -5.60
C GLY A 168 4.79 11.19 -5.36
N PHE A 169 4.72 10.05 -6.08
CA PHE A 169 5.75 9.01 -6.08
C PHE A 169 6.14 8.63 -7.51
N GLY A 170 7.12 7.73 -7.66
CA GLY A 170 7.61 7.31 -8.95
C GLY A 170 8.00 8.48 -9.84
N VAL A 171 7.46 8.54 -11.06
CA VAL A 171 7.77 9.62 -12.02
C VAL A 171 7.21 10.99 -11.61
N THR A 172 6.29 11.04 -10.65
CA THR A 172 5.72 12.28 -10.12
C THR A 172 6.28 12.66 -8.74
N TYR A 173 7.42 12.11 -8.34
CA TYR A 173 8.02 12.28 -7.00
C TYR A 173 8.24 13.73 -6.57
N GLN A 174 8.34 14.67 -7.50
CA GLN A 174 8.49 16.10 -7.22
C GLN A 174 7.18 16.77 -6.76
N MET A 175 6.05 16.09 -6.95
CA MET A 175 4.75 16.58 -6.49
C MET A 175 4.52 16.18 -5.03
N VAL A 176 3.70 16.96 -4.33
CA VAL A 176 3.19 16.54 -3.02
C VAL A 176 2.26 15.36 -3.20
N HIS A 177 2.43 14.33 -2.37
CA HIS A 177 1.52 13.19 -2.36
C HIS A 177 0.16 13.58 -1.75
N PRO A 178 -0.96 13.44 -2.49
CA PRO A 178 -2.30 13.70 -1.98
C PRO A 178 -2.75 12.56 -1.05
N TYR A 179 -2.13 12.49 0.12
CA TYR A 179 -2.33 11.40 1.08
C TYR A 179 -3.80 11.26 1.48
N LEU A 180 -4.37 10.08 1.32
CA LEU A 180 -5.79 9.74 1.54
C LEU A 180 -6.79 10.52 0.64
N ASP A 181 -6.36 11.15 -0.45
CA ASP A 181 -7.31 11.66 -1.46
C ASP A 181 -7.96 10.46 -2.19
N LYS A 182 -9.24 10.20 -1.87
CA LYS A 182 -9.92 9.00 -2.37
C LYS A 182 -10.12 9.01 -3.88
N LEU A 183 -10.39 10.17 -4.46
CA LEU A 183 -10.59 10.30 -5.92
C LEU A 183 -9.27 10.09 -6.66
N ALA A 184 -8.21 10.79 -6.28
CA ALA A 184 -6.89 10.65 -6.91
C ALA A 184 -6.35 9.22 -6.79
N THR A 185 -6.53 8.58 -5.64
CA THR A 185 -6.09 7.20 -5.40
C THR A 185 -6.92 6.22 -6.23
N GLY A 186 -8.25 6.33 -6.18
CA GLY A 186 -9.16 5.43 -6.89
C GLY A 186 -8.95 5.46 -8.39
N GLN A 187 -8.83 6.66 -8.96
CA GLN A 187 -8.62 6.85 -10.39
C GLN A 187 -7.26 6.32 -10.85
N ALA A 188 -6.17 6.64 -10.14
CA ALA A 188 -4.83 6.18 -10.51
C ALA A 188 -4.74 4.65 -10.59
N ILE A 189 -5.32 3.95 -9.62
CA ILE A 189 -5.32 2.48 -9.56
C ILE A 189 -6.26 1.89 -10.63
N ALA A 190 -7.44 2.47 -10.83
CA ALA A 190 -8.38 2.01 -11.85
C ALA A 190 -7.82 2.18 -13.26
N ASP A 191 -7.18 3.31 -13.57
CA ASP A 191 -6.53 3.55 -14.86
C ASP A 191 -5.43 2.53 -15.13
N PHE A 192 -4.61 2.21 -14.13
CA PHE A 192 -3.59 1.16 -14.27
C PHE A 192 -4.22 -0.22 -14.48
N GLY A 193 -5.28 -0.54 -13.74
CA GLY A 193 -6.03 -1.80 -13.89
C GLY A 193 -6.59 -2.01 -15.29
N ARG A 194 -7.19 -0.97 -15.89
CA ARG A 194 -7.79 -1.04 -17.23
C ARG A 194 -6.81 -1.42 -18.33
N LEU A 195 -5.58 -0.95 -18.25
CA LEU A 195 -4.57 -1.23 -19.27
C LEU A 195 -3.79 -2.52 -19.04
N ALA A 196 -3.80 -3.06 -17.82
CA ALA A 196 -2.95 -4.19 -17.44
C ALA A 196 -3.19 -5.44 -18.29
N ARG A 197 -4.44 -5.89 -18.39
CA ARG A 197 -4.79 -7.07 -19.18
C ARG A 197 -4.48 -6.91 -20.66
N PRO A 198 -4.93 -5.83 -21.36
CA PRO A 198 -4.58 -5.59 -22.76
C PRO A 198 -3.07 -5.54 -23.02
N PHE A 199 -2.30 -4.92 -22.12
CA PHE A 199 -0.84 -4.88 -22.20
C PHE A 199 -0.24 -6.30 -22.11
N LEU A 200 -0.66 -7.07 -21.12
CA LEU A 200 -0.14 -8.42 -20.88
C LEU A 200 -0.50 -9.37 -22.03
N GLU A 201 -1.72 -9.31 -22.56
CA GLU A 201 -2.15 -10.12 -23.72
C GLU A 201 -1.35 -9.78 -24.96
N ALA A 202 -1.05 -8.49 -25.22
CA ALA A 202 -0.16 -8.06 -26.31
C ALA A 202 1.28 -8.57 -26.16
N ASN A 203 1.68 -8.95 -24.94
CA ASN A 203 2.96 -9.57 -24.61
C ASN A 203 2.90 -11.10 -24.46
N GLY A 204 1.79 -11.71 -24.91
CA GLY A 204 1.62 -13.15 -24.98
C GLY A 204 1.25 -13.84 -23.67
N TYR A 205 0.75 -13.07 -22.68
CA TYR A 205 0.13 -13.64 -21.50
C TYR A 205 -1.31 -14.05 -21.80
N THR A 206 -1.81 -15.05 -21.09
CA THR A 206 -3.18 -15.53 -21.19
C THR A 206 -3.83 -15.52 -19.80
N PHE A 207 -5.13 -15.31 -19.76
CA PHE A 207 -5.91 -15.31 -18.51
C PHE A 207 -6.86 -16.53 -18.51
N GLU A 208 -6.90 -17.23 -17.36
CA GLU A 208 -7.76 -18.41 -17.16
C GLU A 208 -9.18 -18.01 -16.78
N THR A 209 -9.32 -16.88 -16.05
CA THR A 209 -10.61 -16.31 -15.64
C THR A 209 -10.64 -14.81 -15.92
N ASP A 210 -11.83 -14.24 -15.83
CA ASP A 210 -12.03 -12.78 -15.87
C ASP A 210 -12.03 -12.16 -14.48
N ASP A 211 -11.58 -12.90 -13.45
CA ASP A 211 -11.54 -12.40 -12.08
C ASP A 211 -10.64 -11.19 -11.94
N ILE A 212 -11.19 -10.16 -11.31
CA ILE A 212 -10.50 -8.92 -10.95
C ILE A 212 -10.69 -8.65 -9.46
N PHE A 213 -9.58 -8.56 -8.73
CA PHE A 213 -9.58 -8.29 -7.30
C PHE A 213 -8.95 -6.94 -6.99
N LEU A 214 -9.45 -6.28 -5.95
CA LEU A 214 -8.74 -5.22 -5.25
C LEU A 214 -8.13 -5.78 -3.98
N PHE A 215 -6.93 -5.30 -3.64
CA PHE A 215 -6.20 -5.73 -2.46
C PHE A 215 -5.48 -4.54 -1.82
N GLY A 216 -5.66 -4.30 -0.52
CA GLY A 216 -4.93 -3.25 0.17
C GLY A 216 -5.00 -3.32 1.68
N TYR A 217 -3.94 -2.83 2.34
CA TYR A 217 -3.85 -2.73 3.79
C TYR A 217 -3.41 -1.33 4.22
N SER A 218 -3.85 -0.83 5.37
CA SER A 218 -3.51 0.50 5.87
C SER A 218 -3.99 1.61 4.91
N GLN A 219 -3.16 2.54 4.47
CA GLN A 219 -3.51 3.46 3.37
C GLN A 219 -4.07 2.68 2.18
N GLY A 220 -3.49 1.52 1.85
CA GLY A 220 -4.00 0.67 0.79
C GLY A 220 -5.38 0.07 1.08
N GLY A 221 -5.74 -0.14 2.36
CA GLY A 221 -7.10 -0.53 2.75
C GLY A 221 -8.12 0.56 2.40
N HIS A 222 -7.81 1.80 2.74
CA HIS A 222 -8.58 2.97 2.28
C HIS A 222 -8.57 3.06 0.74
N GLY A 223 -7.41 2.91 0.11
CA GLY A 223 -7.25 2.94 -1.34
C GLY A 223 -8.07 1.87 -2.08
N ALA A 224 -8.15 0.65 -1.53
CA ALA A 224 -8.96 -0.42 -2.14
C ALA A 224 -10.47 -0.09 -2.10
N VAL A 225 -10.96 0.47 -1.00
CA VAL A 225 -12.37 0.92 -0.90
C VAL A 225 -12.62 2.14 -1.79
N ALA A 226 -11.69 3.10 -1.82
CA ALA A 226 -11.76 4.27 -2.71
C ALA A 226 -11.77 3.87 -4.20
N THR A 227 -10.95 2.90 -4.59
CA THR A 227 -10.92 2.38 -5.96
C THR A 227 -12.22 1.63 -6.31
N GLN A 228 -12.76 0.86 -5.36
CA GLN A 228 -14.08 0.23 -5.54
C GLN A 228 -15.17 1.28 -5.77
N GLU A 229 -15.25 2.29 -4.90
CA GLU A 229 -16.20 3.40 -5.03
C GLU A 229 -16.05 4.10 -6.40
N PHE A 230 -14.82 4.38 -6.81
CA PHE A 230 -14.53 5.01 -8.10
C PHE A 230 -15.04 4.14 -9.25
N ILE A 231 -14.70 2.86 -9.29
CA ILE A 231 -15.11 1.93 -10.36
C ILE A 231 -16.64 1.78 -10.38
N GLU A 232 -17.27 1.54 -9.23
CA GLU A 232 -18.71 1.31 -9.14
C GLU A 232 -19.55 2.57 -9.46
N SER A 233 -18.98 3.76 -9.28
CA SER A 233 -19.64 5.03 -9.62
C SER A 233 -19.43 5.51 -11.06
N HIS A 234 -18.51 4.90 -11.82
CA HIS A 234 -18.19 5.26 -13.19
C HIS A 234 -18.53 4.10 -14.14
N PRO A 235 -19.64 4.19 -14.92
CA PRO A 235 -20.13 3.08 -15.74
C PRO A 235 -19.12 2.47 -16.71
N ASP A 236 -18.23 3.31 -17.30
CA ASP A 236 -17.20 2.84 -18.24
C ASP A 236 -16.13 2.02 -17.50
N TYR A 237 -15.72 2.46 -16.30
CA TYR A 237 -14.79 1.69 -15.47
C TYR A 237 -15.43 0.42 -14.96
N TYR A 238 -16.68 0.48 -14.55
CA TYR A 238 -17.40 -0.71 -14.09
C TYR A 238 -17.54 -1.78 -15.19
N ALA A 239 -17.73 -1.35 -16.44
CA ALA A 239 -17.80 -2.27 -17.58
C ALA A 239 -16.44 -2.91 -17.91
N ASP A 240 -15.36 -2.14 -17.81
CA ASP A 240 -14.01 -2.61 -18.14
C ASP A 240 -13.34 -3.40 -16.98
N LEU A 241 -13.74 -3.11 -15.73
CA LEU A 241 -13.20 -3.69 -14.50
C LEU A 241 -14.32 -4.27 -13.63
N PRO A 242 -15.02 -5.34 -14.08
CA PRO A 242 -16.05 -5.99 -13.27
C PRO A 242 -15.40 -6.70 -12.08
N LEU A 243 -15.37 -6.04 -10.92
CA LEU A 243 -14.72 -6.54 -9.72
C LEU A 243 -15.36 -7.84 -9.21
N THR A 244 -14.54 -8.85 -8.97
CA THR A 244 -14.96 -10.14 -8.38
C THR A 244 -15.06 -10.05 -6.85
N LYS A 245 -14.05 -9.47 -6.19
CA LYS A 245 -14.01 -9.28 -4.73
C LYS A 245 -12.98 -8.21 -4.36
N VAL A 246 -13.28 -7.50 -3.28
CA VAL A 246 -12.37 -6.52 -2.65
C VAL A 246 -11.85 -7.08 -1.34
N PHE A 247 -10.52 -7.09 -1.18
CA PHE A 247 -9.82 -7.41 0.05
C PHE A 247 -9.24 -6.14 0.64
N CYS A 248 -9.77 -5.64 1.73
CA CYS A 248 -9.28 -4.44 2.41
C CYS A 248 -9.06 -4.69 3.91
N GLY A 249 -7.98 -4.15 4.45
CA GLY A 249 -7.65 -4.37 5.84
C GLY A 249 -6.97 -3.17 6.49
N GLY A 250 -7.22 -2.95 7.80
CA GLY A 250 -6.53 -1.96 8.63
C GLY A 250 -6.56 -0.53 8.09
N GLY A 251 -7.57 -0.17 7.32
CA GLY A 251 -7.64 1.11 6.61
C GLY A 251 -8.21 2.25 7.45
N PRO A 252 -7.69 3.49 7.29
CA PRO A 252 -8.29 4.70 7.85
C PRO A 252 -9.50 5.13 6.99
N TYR A 253 -10.58 4.34 7.06
CA TYR A 253 -11.76 4.48 6.21
C TYR A 253 -12.52 5.79 6.42
N ASP A 254 -12.43 6.35 7.63
CA ASP A 254 -12.90 7.68 7.96
C ASP A 254 -11.77 8.48 8.62
N PRO A 255 -11.09 9.36 7.87
CA PRO A 255 -10.01 10.19 8.42
C PRO A 255 -10.45 11.08 9.58
N LYS A 256 -11.75 11.47 9.64
CA LYS A 256 -12.27 12.27 10.76
C LYS A 256 -12.34 11.46 12.05
N VAL A 257 -12.75 10.18 11.96
CA VAL A 257 -12.72 9.27 13.11
C VAL A 257 -11.28 9.09 13.61
N THR A 258 -10.32 8.93 12.71
CA THR A 258 -8.90 8.86 13.08
C THR A 258 -8.44 10.11 13.81
N TYR A 259 -8.81 11.30 13.32
CA TYR A 259 -8.55 12.58 14.00
C TYR A 259 -9.18 12.63 15.41
N ASP A 260 -10.46 12.25 15.53
CA ASP A 260 -11.21 12.34 16.79
C ASP A 260 -10.62 11.42 17.86
N VAL A 261 -10.26 10.19 17.49
CA VAL A 261 -9.63 9.25 18.42
C VAL A 261 -8.23 9.74 18.82
N ALA A 262 -7.42 10.22 17.88
CA ALA A 262 -6.09 10.76 18.17
C ALA A 262 -6.19 11.99 19.10
N LYS A 263 -7.16 12.86 18.89
CA LYS A 263 -7.44 14.01 19.78
C LYS A 263 -7.86 13.56 21.18
N ALA A 264 -8.74 12.58 21.29
CA ALA A 264 -9.26 12.11 22.58
C ALA A 264 -8.23 11.37 23.42
N THR A 265 -7.32 10.62 22.77
CA THR A 265 -6.34 9.76 23.43
C THR A 265 -4.95 10.38 23.53
N ASP A 266 -4.67 11.43 22.79
CA ASP A 266 -3.34 12.02 22.56
C ASP A 266 -2.31 11.02 21.99
N VAL A 267 -2.80 9.98 21.30
CA VAL A 267 -1.97 8.94 20.70
C VAL A 267 -2.08 8.99 19.18
N ILE A 268 -0.94 8.91 18.52
CA ILE A 268 -0.82 8.76 17.07
C ILE A 268 0.30 7.77 16.77
N GLY A 269 -0.02 6.61 16.20
CA GLY A 269 0.95 5.55 15.96
C GLY A 269 2.04 5.97 14.98
N PHE A 270 1.64 6.63 13.89
CA PHE A 270 2.55 7.21 12.89
C PHE A 270 2.41 8.73 12.86
N PRO A 271 3.20 9.49 13.65
CA PRO A 271 3.15 10.95 13.71
C PRO A 271 3.21 11.64 12.34
N ALA A 272 3.97 11.10 11.39
CA ALA A 272 4.18 11.67 10.07
C ALA A 272 2.91 11.73 9.19
N VAL A 273 1.88 10.93 9.48
CA VAL A 273 0.63 10.98 8.70
C VAL A 273 -0.12 12.30 8.86
N VAL A 274 0.08 13.00 9.99
CA VAL A 274 -0.58 14.30 10.25
C VAL A 274 -0.08 15.38 9.27
N PRO A 275 1.22 15.70 9.20
CA PRO A 275 1.71 16.68 8.22
C PRO A 275 1.56 16.15 6.78
N MET A 276 1.64 14.85 6.50
CA MET A 276 1.36 14.31 5.17
C MET A 276 -0.06 14.60 4.71
N PHE A 277 -1.05 14.39 5.58
CA PHE A 277 -2.44 14.68 5.25
C PHE A 277 -2.66 16.18 5.05
N LEU A 278 -2.09 17.02 5.90
CA LEU A 278 -2.18 18.49 5.77
C LEU A 278 -1.57 18.96 4.44
N GLN A 279 -0.34 18.51 4.11
CA GLN A 279 0.29 18.85 2.84
C GLN A 279 -0.52 18.35 1.65
N GLY A 280 -0.97 17.09 1.68
CA GLY A 280 -1.81 16.51 0.63
C GLY A 280 -3.11 17.28 0.45
N THR A 281 -3.73 17.76 1.52
CA THR A 281 -4.94 18.57 1.47
C THR A 281 -4.68 19.98 0.94
N ILE A 282 -3.64 20.66 1.43
CA ILE A 282 -3.36 22.06 1.11
C ILE A 282 -2.80 22.19 -0.30
N TYR A 283 -1.79 21.42 -0.66
CA TYR A 283 -1.04 21.57 -1.90
C TYR A 283 -1.51 20.67 -3.04
N ALA A 284 -2.29 19.62 -2.77
CA ALA A 284 -2.83 18.76 -3.82
C ALA A 284 -3.79 19.51 -4.79
N ASN A 285 -4.32 20.67 -4.38
CA ASN A 285 -5.11 21.54 -5.23
C ASN A 285 -4.27 22.57 -6.01
N ASP A 286 -2.98 22.77 -5.65
CA ASP A 286 -2.08 23.69 -6.33
C ASP A 286 -1.30 22.96 -7.44
N LEU A 287 -2.00 22.60 -8.51
CA LEU A 287 -1.39 22.17 -9.76
C LEU A 287 -0.94 23.38 -10.61
N ASN A 288 -0.24 24.33 -9.99
CA ASN A 288 0.17 25.61 -10.59
C ASN A 288 -1.01 26.55 -10.92
N ASP A 289 -2.18 26.32 -10.36
CA ASP A 289 -3.34 27.22 -10.45
C ASP A 289 -3.63 27.86 -9.09
N PRO A 290 -3.21 29.13 -8.87
CA PRO A 290 -3.44 29.80 -7.58
C PRO A 290 -4.93 30.01 -7.26
N THR A 291 -5.84 29.82 -8.21
CA THR A 291 -7.29 29.89 -7.95
C THR A 291 -7.80 28.65 -7.21
N LEU A 292 -7.03 27.57 -7.21
CA LEU A 292 -7.32 26.32 -6.49
C LEU A 292 -6.65 26.28 -5.11
N ALA A 293 -5.89 27.31 -4.73
CA ALA A 293 -5.25 27.38 -3.41
C ALA A 293 -6.29 27.26 -2.30
N MET A 294 -5.99 26.41 -1.32
CA MET A 294 -6.83 26.27 -0.14
C MET A 294 -6.69 27.51 0.75
N PRO A 295 -7.78 28.00 1.35
CA PRO A 295 -7.74 29.16 2.26
C PRO A 295 -7.26 28.77 3.67
N ILE A 296 -6.42 27.75 3.78
CA ILE A 296 -5.74 27.25 4.99
C ILE A 296 -4.29 26.94 4.64
N THR A 297 -3.42 27.05 5.62
CA THR A 297 -1.99 26.78 5.51
C THR A 297 -1.54 25.78 6.59
N GLU A 298 -0.33 25.27 6.50
CA GLU A 298 0.23 24.36 7.51
C GLU A 298 0.43 25.08 8.85
N GLU A 299 0.74 26.39 8.81
CA GLU A 299 0.88 27.27 9.97
C GLU A 299 -0.42 27.40 10.77
N ASP A 300 -1.57 27.19 10.14
CA ASP A 300 -2.86 27.16 10.85
C ASP A 300 -3.00 25.95 11.80
N PHE A 301 -2.25 24.87 11.55
CA PHE A 301 -2.43 23.60 12.24
C PHE A 301 -1.20 23.11 12.99
N LEU A 302 -0.02 23.22 12.41
CA LEU A 302 1.19 22.64 12.98
C LEU A 302 1.77 23.48 14.11
N SER A 303 2.35 22.83 15.11
CA SER A 303 3.03 23.46 16.23
C SER A 303 4.30 24.20 15.77
N ASP A 304 4.75 25.19 16.55
CA ASP A 304 5.97 25.93 16.26
C ASP A 304 7.21 25.02 16.15
N GLU A 305 7.25 23.93 16.92
CA GLU A 305 8.33 22.96 16.85
C GLU A 305 8.33 22.17 15.54
N MET A 306 7.16 21.84 15.02
CA MET A 306 7.01 21.22 13.69
C MET A 306 7.44 22.17 12.56
N LEU A 307 7.06 23.44 12.65
CA LEU A 307 7.33 24.46 11.63
C LEU A 307 8.79 24.94 11.61
N LYS A 308 9.53 24.72 12.69
CA LYS A 308 10.88 25.20 12.83
C LYS A 308 11.80 24.70 11.71
N ASP A 309 12.48 25.66 11.03
CA ASP A 309 13.45 25.41 9.97
C ASP A 309 12.89 24.63 8.76
N ASP A 310 11.57 24.59 8.57
CA ASP A 310 10.88 23.80 7.51
C ASP A 310 11.32 22.33 7.46
N ARG A 311 11.83 21.79 8.58
CA ARG A 311 12.46 20.45 8.61
C ARG A 311 11.50 19.32 8.23
N TYR A 312 10.23 19.38 8.66
CA TYR A 312 9.24 18.38 8.28
C TYR A 312 8.98 18.36 6.75
N LYS A 313 8.98 19.54 6.11
CA LYS A 313 8.91 19.66 4.64
C LYS A 313 10.12 18.99 3.99
N THR A 314 11.31 19.22 4.54
CA THR A 314 12.54 18.55 4.07
C THR A 314 12.40 17.04 4.19
N TRP A 315 11.91 16.52 5.33
CA TRP A 315 11.78 15.08 5.52
C TRP A 315 10.77 14.43 4.58
N LEU A 316 9.61 15.06 4.36
CA LEU A 316 8.55 14.53 3.52
C LEU A 316 8.75 14.80 2.02
N ASN A 317 9.15 16.03 1.65
CA ASN A 317 9.18 16.44 0.25
C ASN A 317 10.46 16.04 -0.48
N SER A 318 11.57 15.80 0.25
CA SER A 318 12.77 15.23 -0.36
C SER A 318 12.60 13.79 -0.85
N LYS A 319 11.59 13.08 -0.29
CA LYS A 319 11.38 11.64 -0.54
C LYS A 319 12.61 10.77 -0.24
N ALA A 320 13.50 11.26 0.63
CA ALA A 320 14.74 10.57 1.00
C ALA A 320 14.58 9.68 2.25
N TYR A 321 13.60 9.99 3.10
CA TYR A 321 13.39 9.31 4.38
C TYR A 321 12.20 8.37 4.31
N THR A 322 12.37 7.13 4.78
CA THR A 322 11.26 6.18 4.90
C THR A 322 10.23 6.65 5.93
N MET A 323 9.05 6.07 5.88
CA MET A 323 7.99 6.40 6.86
C MET A 323 8.45 6.23 8.30
N ASP A 324 9.21 5.16 8.61
CA ASP A 324 9.74 4.92 9.94
C ASP A 324 10.79 5.96 10.35
N GLN A 325 11.65 6.37 9.42
CA GLN A 325 12.63 7.43 9.68
C GLN A 325 11.96 8.77 9.97
N VAL A 326 10.94 9.16 9.19
CA VAL A 326 10.21 10.41 9.47
C VAL A 326 9.52 10.36 10.82
N ASN A 327 8.87 9.24 11.16
CA ASN A 327 8.24 9.06 12.48
C ASN A 327 9.25 9.19 13.63
N LEU A 328 10.44 8.63 13.47
CA LEU A 328 11.50 8.72 14.45
C LEU A 328 12.02 10.16 14.59
N LEU A 329 12.28 10.84 13.46
CA LEU A 329 12.72 12.25 13.45
C LEU A 329 11.71 13.15 14.18
N MET A 330 10.40 12.96 13.94
CA MET A 330 9.35 13.69 14.64
C MET A 330 9.35 13.41 16.15
N LYS A 331 9.49 12.14 16.55
CA LYS A 331 9.59 11.75 17.98
C LYS A 331 10.83 12.38 18.64
N ASN A 332 11.97 12.41 17.97
CA ASN A 332 13.23 12.97 18.49
C ASN A 332 13.14 14.47 18.74
N ILE A 333 12.30 15.21 18.01
CA ILE A 333 12.04 16.63 18.26
C ILE A 333 10.88 16.88 19.24
N GLY A 334 10.36 15.82 19.89
CA GLY A 334 9.24 15.94 20.83
C GLY A 334 7.85 15.92 20.18
N CYS A 335 7.74 15.80 18.84
CA CYS A 335 6.47 15.77 18.09
C CYS A 335 5.97 14.34 17.87
N GLY A 336 5.96 13.53 18.93
CA GLY A 336 5.51 12.14 18.91
C GLY A 336 4.07 11.91 19.36
N LYS A 337 3.39 12.95 19.86
CA LYS A 337 2.00 12.91 20.31
C LYS A 337 1.14 13.84 19.48
N PHE A 338 -0.16 13.54 19.38
CA PHE A 338 -1.07 14.36 18.59
C PHE A 338 -1.08 15.84 19.03
N SER A 339 -1.13 16.10 20.34
CA SER A 339 -1.06 17.45 20.92
C SER A 339 0.27 18.19 20.75
N THR A 340 1.37 17.46 20.44
CA THR A 340 2.68 18.07 20.21
C THR A 340 2.95 18.36 18.73
N ILE A 341 2.20 17.70 17.84
CA ILE A 341 2.26 17.94 16.39
C ILE A 341 1.43 19.17 16.02
N LEU A 342 0.23 19.27 16.61
CA LEU A 342 -0.70 20.36 16.33
C LEU A 342 -0.53 21.50 17.34
N ARG A 343 -0.89 22.71 16.91
CA ARG A 343 -1.03 23.85 17.81
C ARG A 343 -2.31 23.70 18.64
N PRO A 344 -2.36 24.29 19.85
CA PRO A 344 -3.52 24.14 20.73
C PRO A 344 -4.84 24.56 20.08
N GLU A 345 -4.83 25.66 19.31
CA GLU A 345 -6.03 26.18 18.64
C GLU A 345 -6.61 25.19 17.64
N ALA A 346 -5.76 24.46 16.91
CA ALA A 346 -6.19 23.43 15.96
C ALA A 346 -6.86 22.23 16.64
N MET A 347 -6.67 22.07 17.94
CA MET A 347 -7.35 21.06 18.76
C MET A 347 -8.76 21.47 19.17
N GLU A 348 -9.14 22.73 19.01
CA GLU A 348 -10.45 23.25 19.40
C GLU A 348 -11.45 23.11 18.24
N GLU A 349 -12.65 22.54 18.51
CA GLU A 349 -13.69 22.41 17.49
C GLU A 349 -14.17 23.75 16.92
N SER A 350 -14.10 24.80 17.75
CA SER A 350 -14.48 26.17 17.37
C SER A 350 -13.44 26.89 16.50
N TYR A 351 -12.26 26.28 16.26
CA TYR A 351 -11.24 26.89 15.43
C TYR A 351 -11.72 26.99 13.96
N PRO A 352 -11.80 28.19 13.37
CA PRO A 352 -12.46 28.39 12.08
C PRO A 352 -11.86 27.56 10.95
N GLN A 353 -10.54 27.37 10.95
CA GLN A 353 -9.82 26.59 9.92
C GLN A 353 -10.17 25.12 9.96
N ASN A 354 -10.59 24.60 11.13
CA ASN A 354 -11.07 23.23 11.27
C ASN A 354 -12.33 22.96 10.44
N THR A 355 -13.16 23.96 10.16
CA THR A 355 -14.32 23.77 9.28
C THR A 355 -13.90 23.29 7.89
N ILE A 356 -12.80 23.84 7.35
CA ILE A 356 -12.27 23.46 6.03
C ILE A 356 -11.58 22.10 6.12
N LEU A 357 -10.73 21.91 7.13
CA LEU A 357 -10.03 20.65 7.34
C LEU A 357 -11.02 19.50 7.51
N PHE A 358 -12.04 19.65 8.37
CA PHE A 358 -13.03 18.59 8.62
C PHE A 358 -13.90 18.29 7.41
N ALA A 359 -14.21 19.30 6.58
CA ALA A 359 -14.87 19.07 5.29
C ALA A 359 -14.01 18.17 4.38
N LYS A 360 -12.69 18.38 4.35
CA LYS A 360 -11.76 17.56 3.56
C LYS A 360 -11.55 16.15 4.14
N LEU A 361 -11.49 16.02 5.47
CA LEU A 361 -11.47 14.70 6.11
C LEU A 361 -12.71 13.89 5.72
N LYS A 362 -13.89 14.54 5.76
CA LYS A 362 -15.15 13.90 5.38
C LYS A 362 -15.24 13.59 3.88
N GLU A 363 -14.79 14.49 3.01
CA GLU A 363 -14.74 14.28 1.55
C GLU A 363 -13.93 13.03 1.19
N ASN A 364 -12.89 12.74 1.96
CA ASN A 364 -11.98 11.61 1.75
C ASN A 364 -12.35 10.35 2.56
N ALA A 365 -13.47 10.37 3.27
CA ALA A 365 -14.01 9.16 3.88
C ALA A 365 -14.54 8.20 2.80
N THR A 366 -14.30 6.91 3.00
CA THR A 366 -14.78 5.85 2.10
C THR A 366 -16.02 5.14 2.70
N THR A 367 -16.76 5.86 3.54
CA THR A 367 -17.93 5.35 4.26
C THR A 367 -19.24 5.86 3.70
N ASP A 368 -19.24 6.62 2.61
CA ASP A 368 -20.39 7.34 2.05
C ASP A 368 -20.94 6.74 0.75
N PHE A 369 -20.54 5.50 0.39
CA PHE A 369 -21.10 4.76 -0.74
C PHE A 369 -21.63 3.39 -0.31
N CYS A 370 -22.51 2.79 -1.14
CA CYS A 370 -23.07 1.46 -0.92
C CYS A 370 -22.37 0.45 -1.84
N PRO A 371 -21.48 -0.42 -1.32
CA PRO A 371 -20.74 -1.36 -2.16
C PRO A 371 -21.65 -2.43 -2.74
N VAL A 372 -21.45 -2.80 -4.01
CA VAL A 372 -22.16 -3.88 -4.69
C VAL A 372 -21.30 -5.11 -4.92
N THR A 373 -19.98 -4.94 -5.04
CA THR A 373 -19.01 -6.03 -5.15
C THR A 373 -18.80 -6.72 -3.79
N PRO A 374 -18.67 -8.06 -3.76
CA PRO A 374 -18.31 -8.78 -2.53
C PRO A 374 -17.03 -8.26 -1.88
N MET A 375 -17.01 -8.20 -0.54
CA MET A 375 -15.87 -7.68 0.23
C MET A 375 -15.41 -8.66 1.31
N TYR A 376 -14.11 -8.64 1.59
CA TYR A 376 -13.50 -9.15 2.80
C TYR A 376 -12.82 -7.99 3.52
N ILE A 377 -13.34 -7.65 4.70
CA ILE A 377 -12.90 -6.50 5.50
C ILE A 377 -12.23 -7.03 6.76
N PHE A 378 -10.93 -6.77 6.88
CA PHE A 378 -10.09 -7.22 7.98
C PHE A 378 -9.66 -6.04 8.85
N HIS A 379 -9.71 -6.20 10.19
CA HIS A 379 -9.10 -5.23 11.10
C HIS A 379 -8.72 -5.89 12.42
N SER A 380 -7.52 -5.56 12.93
CA SER A 380 -7.11 -6.00 14.27
C SER A 380 -7.69 -5.07 15.34
N LYS A 381 -8.29 -5.63 16.39
CA LYS A 381 -8.74 -4.85 17.56
C LYS A 381 -7.57 -4.29 18.37
N GLY A 382 -6.38 -4.88 18.23
CA GLY A 382 -5.13 -4.41 18.84
C GLY A 382 -4.31 -3.47 17.96
N ASP A 383 -4.90 -2.93 16.87
CA ASP A 383 -4.21 -2.02 15.96
C ASP A 383 -3.81 -0.71 16.67
N ASP A 384 -2.51 -0.43 16.70
CA ASP A 384 -1.88 0.69 17.39
C ASP A 384 -1.58 1.89 16.48
N VAL A 385 -1.98 1.82 15.21
CA VAL A 385 -1.79 2.89 14.19
C VAL A 385 -3.11 3.39 13.65
N VAL A 386 -3.93 2.49 13.09
CA VAL A 386 -5.28 2.79 12.61
C VAL A 386 -6.28 2.17 13.58
N THR A 387 -6.94 3.01 14.34
CA THR A 387 -7.83 2.56 15.40
C THR A 387 -9.01 1.75 14.88
N PHE A 388 -9.44 0.75 15.67
CA PHE A 388 -10.51 -0.18 15.28
C PHE A 388 -11.84 0.50 14.98
N GLU A 389 -12.07 1.69 15.53
CA GLU A 389 -13.25 2.53 15.25
C GLU A 389 -13.43 2.82 13.75
N ASN A 390 -12.34 2.82 12.97
CA ASN A 390 -12.42 2.92 11.50
C ASN A 390 -13.16 1.74 10.86
N ALA A 391 -12.95 0.53 11.35
CA ALA A 391 -13.68 -0.65 10.87
C ALA A 391 -15.14 -0.64 11.33
N GLU A 392 -15.40 -0.19 12.56
CA GLU A 392 -16.76 -0.09 13.11
C GLU A 392 -17.61 0.94 12.35
N ILE A 393 -17.03 2.12 12.03
CA ILE A 393 -17.75 3.13 11.26
C ILE A 393 -18.03 2.65 9.83
N LEU A 394 -17.06 1.99 9.16
CA LEU A 394 -17.27 1.43 7.84
C LEU A 394 -18.41 0.40 7.84
N GLN A 395 -18.39 -0.56 8.78
CA GLN A 395 -19.43 -1.56 8.91
C GLN A 395 -20.79 -0.92 9.16
N ARG A 396 -20.87 0.05 10.08
CA ARG A 396 -22.12 0.75 10.41
C ARG A 396 -22.66 1.50 9.20
N SER A 397 -21.81 2.28 8.51
CA SER A 397 -22.22 3.07 7.35
C SER A 397 -22.72 2.21 6.20
N PHE A 398 -22.06 1.10 5.90
CA PHE A 398 -22.52 0.18 4.86
C PHE A 398 -23.91 -0.42 5.19
N ARG A 399 -24.15 -0.77 6.44
CA ARG A 399 -25.50 -1.21 6.90
C ARG A 399 -26.56 -0.12 6.77
N GLU A 400 -26.23 1.10 7.19
CA GLU A 400 -27.14 2.24 7.11
C GLU A 400 -27.48 2.63 5.66
N LEU A 401 -26.53 2.44 4.74
CA LEU A 401 -26.70 2.66 3.30
C LEU A 401 -27.42 1.50 2.59
N GLY A 402 -27.65 0.39 3.29
CA GLY A 402 -28.40 -0.75 2.76
C GLY A 402 -27.54 -1.73 1.93
N ALA A 403 -26.24 -1.81 2.19
CA ALA A 403 -25.37 -2.79 1.54
C ALA A 403 -25.85 -4.23 1.82
N ASP A 404 -25.64 -5.11 0.84
CA ASP A 404 -25.96 -6.54 0.98
C ASP A 404 -24.93 -7.23 1.90
N GLU A 405 -25.27 -7.32 3.19
CA GLU A 405 -24.43 -7.94 4.22
C GLU A 405 -24.05 -9.41 3.89
N SER A 406 -24.80 -10.10 3.04
CA SER A 406 -24.45 -11.46 2.63
C SER A 406 -23.21 -11.51 1.72
N LYS A 407 -22.81 -10.37 1.16
CA LYS A 407 -21.62 -10.22 0.31
C LYS A 407 -20.41 -9.69 1.08
N ILE A 408 -20.55 -9.29 2.34
CA ILE A 408 -19.50 -8.67 3.12
C ILE A 408 -19.09 -9.59 4.27
N GLU A 409 -17.85 -10.04 4.24
CA GLU A 409 -17.22 -10.82 5.30
C GLU A 409 -16.39 -9.89 6.18
N TYR A 410 -16.75 -9.77 7.46
CA TYR A 410 -16.00 -9.00 8.47
C TYR A 410 -15.14 -9.93 9.31
N ASP A 411 -13.85 -9.67 9.33
CA ASP A 411 -12.85 -10.43 10.11
C ASP A 411 -12.22 -9.50 11.16
N PHE A 412 -12.90 -9.34 12.27
CA PHE A 412 -12.59 -8.42 13.36
C PHE A 412 -12.23 -9.18 14.63
N ASP A 413 -10.92 -9.37 14.84
CA ASP A 413 -10.39 -10.06 16.01
C ASP A 413 -9.12 -9.35 16.50
N ASP A 414 -8.55 -9.77 17.62
CA ASP A 414 -7.25 -9.27 18.08
C ASP A 414 -6.12 -10.05 17.37
N TYR A 415 -5.55 -9.41 16.34
CA TYR A 415 -4.39 -9.94 15.61
C TYR A 415 -3.09 -9.24 16.00
N GLY A 416 -3.08 -8.49 17.12
CA GLY A 416 -1.98 -7.68 17.61
C GLY A 416 -1.88 -6.32 16.90
N SER A 417 -0.67 -5.75 16.88
CA SER A 417 -0.39 -4.43 16.32
C SER A 417 -0.75 -4.30 14.84
N HIS A 418 -0.76 -3.08 14.32
CA HIS A 418 -0.98 -2.77 12.90
C HIS A 418 -0.09 -3.61 11.97
N ARG A 419 1.20 -3.74 12.30
CA ARG A 419 2.15 -4.52 11.50
C ARG A 419 1.91 -6.03 11.58
N SER A 420 1.52 -6.55 12.75
CA SER A 420 1.11 -7.94 12.88
C SER A 420 -0.16 -8.23 12.08
N GLY A 421 -1.11 -7.29 12.10
CA GLY A 421 -2.32 -7.31 11.30
C GLY A 421 -2.03 -7.35 9.79
N LEU A 422 -1.08 -6.54 9.31
CA LEU A 422 -0.64 -6.55 7.91
C LEU A 422 -0.23 -7.96 7.43
N LEU A 423 0.65 -8.62 8.18
CA LEU A 423 1.13 -9.96 7.82
C LEU A 423 0.02 -11.00 7.90
N LYS A 424 -0.84 -10.89 8.92
CA LYS A 424 -1.98 -11.78 9.09
C LYS A 424 -3.00 -11.64 7.96
N PHE A 425 -3.27 -10.42 7.54
CA PHE A 425 -4.14 -10.11 6.41
C PHE A 425 -3.59 -10.75 5.11
N HIS A 426 -2.30 -10.51 4.78
CA HIS A 426 -1.65 -11.13 3.62
C HIS A 426 -1.78 -12.66 3.63
N MET A 427 -1.49 -13.29 4.78
CA MET A 427 -1.60 -14.75 4.92
C MET A 427 -3.02 -15.26 4.68
N LYS A 428 -4.04 -14.54 5.17
CA LYS A 428 -5.44 -14.92 4.97
C LYS A 428 -5.85 -14.78 3.51
N VAL A 429 -5.53 -13.65 2.87
CA VAL A 429 -5.83 -13.42 1.46
C VAL A 429 -5.11 -14.43 0.56
N LEU A 430 -3.81 -14.68 0.78
CA LEU A 430 -3.08 -15.70 0.03
C LEU A 430 -3.69 -17.11 0.14
N LYS A 431 -4.38 -17.43 1.25
CA LYS A 431 -5.14 -18.68 1.39
C LYS A 431 -6.45 -18.65 0.63
N MET A 432 -7.14 -17.51 0.57
CA MET A 432 -8.39 -17.34 -0.16
C MET A 432 -8.20 -17.35 -1.68
N LEU A 433 -7.02 -16.97 -2.15
CA LEU A 433 -6.63 -16.97 -3.57
C LEU A 433 -6.17 -18.34 -4.11
N ASN A 434 -6.23 -19.40 -3.31
CA ASN A 434 -5.83 -20.77 -3.73
C ASN A 434 -6.85 -21.44 -4.65
#